data_ff6439accd2a6680e5084454b6521182
#
_entry.id   ff6439accd2a6680e5084454b6521182
#
_cell.length_a   1.000
_cell.length_b   1.000
_cell.length_c   1.000
_cell.angle_alpha   90.00
_cell.angle_beta   90.00
_cell.angle_gamma   90.00
#
_symmetry.space_group_name_H-M   'P 1'
#
loop_
_entity.id
_entity.type
_entity.pdbx_description
1 polymer ?
#
loop_
_entity_poly.entity_id
_entity_poly.type
_entity_poly.pdbx_seq_one_letter_code
_entity_poly.pdbx_strand_id
1 'polypeptide(L)'
;CLVGSEMCIRDRIITDSEAPYHERKVTLLNGPHTVLSPVSYLSGVDIVRDACNHPVIGKYIHKVQFDELMQTLNLPMDELQAYGESVLERFNNPFVDHQVTSIMLNSFPKYQTRDLPGVKTYLERKGELPKGLVLGLAAIITYYKGGTRADGAPIQPKDDQKIMDLLTELWATGDTRKVAEGVLAADELIWKEHGDLNKIPGLTDLVVEYLDSIQSKGMLATVESIL
;
A
#
# COMPACT_ATOMS: atom_id res chain seq x y z
N CYS A 1 33.99 -26.16 -6.01
CA CYS A 1 34.11 -24.72 -6.18
C CYS A 1 33.50 -23.96 -5.00
N LEU A 2 34.34 -23.62 -4.01
CA LEU A 2 33.89 -22.99 -2.77
C LEU A 2 34.09 -21.45 -2.74
N VAL A 3 34.61 -20.85 -3.79
CA VAL A 3 34.97 -19.42 -3.84
C VAL A 3 33.74 -18.50 -3.99
N GLY A 4 32.57 -19.03 -4.39
CA GLY A 4 31.32 -18.25 -4.46
C GLY A 4 30.44 -18.35 -3.22
N SER A 5 30.72 -19.28 -2.32
CA SER A 5 29.87 -19.53 -1.14
C SER A 5 30.16 -18.59 0.03
N GLU A 6 31.38 -18.08 0.16
CA GLU A 6 31.74 -17.19 1.27
C GLU A 6 31.10 -15.80 1.16
N MET A 7 30.95 -15.25 -0.04
CA MET A 7 30.20 -14.01 -0.24
C MET A 7 28.69 -14.20 0.01
N CYS A 8 28.14 -15.39 -0.31
CA CYS A 8 26.75 -15.71 -0.03
C CYS A 8 26.46 -16.02 1.44
N ILE A 9 27.46 -16.46 2.22
CA ILE A 9 27.28 -16.84 3.63
C ILE A 9 27.15 -15.60 4.53
N ARG A 10 27.79 -14.49 4.21
CA ARG A 10 27.70 -13.25 5.01
C ARG A 10 26.31 -12.64 5.03
N ASP A 11 25.53 -12.85 3.97
CA ASP A 11 24.18 -12.29 3.83
C ASP A 11 23.08 -13.32 4.21
N ARG A 12 23.45 -14.52 4.65
CA ARG A 12 22.50 -15.55 5.06
C ARG A 12 22.29 -15.49 6.56
N ILE A 13 21.03 -15.32 6.96
CA ILE A 13 20.59 -15.49 8.33
C ILE A 13 20.24 -16.95 8.51
N ILE A 14 20.98 -17.66 9.40
CA ILE A 14 20.67 -19.04 9.79
C ILE A 14 19.80 -18.96 11.04
N THR A 15 18.59 -19.48 10.94
CA THR A 15 17.58 -19.40 12.01
C THR A 15 16.75 -20.67 12.04
N ASP A 16 16.18 -20.98 13.20
CA ASP A 16 15.26 -22.11 13.38
C ASP A 16 13.88 -21.84 12.78
N SER A 17 13.55 -20.57 12.47
CA SER A 17 12.30 -20.16 11.85
C SER A 17 12.52 -19.02 10.85
N GLU A 18 12.02 -19.18 9.63
CA GLU A 18 12.01 -18.14 8.62
C GLU A 18 10.87 -17.13 8.77
N ALA A 19 9.83 -17.50 9.54
CA ALA A 19 8.58 -16.76 9.63
C ALA A 19 8.75 -15.26 9.95
N PRO A 20 9.56 -14.86 10.98
CA PRO A 20 9.74 -13.43 11.27
C PRO A 20 10.40 -12.64 10.14
N TYR A 21 11.32 -13.28 9.41
CA TYR A 21 12.03 -12.64 8.29
C TYR A 21 11.18 -12.56 7.02
N HIS A 22 10.36 -13.58 6.80
CA HIS A 22 9.34 -13.55 5.75
C HIS A 22 8.32 -12.44 6.02
N GLU A 23 7.78 -12.36 7.23
CA GLU A 23 6.86 -11.32 7.67
C GLU A 23 7.50 -9.93 7.49
N ARG A 24 8.72 -9.73 7.97
CA ARG A 24 9.48 -8.49 7.78
C ARG A 24 9.56 -8.09 6.31
N LYS A 25 9.89 -9.05 5.42
CA LYS A 25 9.98 -8.80 3.98
C LYS A 25 8.62 -8.43 3.38
N VAL A 26 7.57 -9.13 3.73
CA VAL A 26 6.22 -8.86 3.24
C VAL A 26 5.76 -7.47 3.72
N THR A 27 5.97 -7.16 4.97
CA THR A 27 5.52 -5.90 5.59
C THR A 27 6.35 -4.70 5.14
N LEU A 28 7.69 -4.74 5.22
CA LEU A 28 8.54 -3.57 4.97
C LEU A 28 8.98 -3.38 3.51
N LEU A 29 8.84 -4.40 2.66
CA LEU A 29 9.14 -4.25 1.23
C LEU A 29 7.87 -4.30 0.39
N ASN A 30 7.05 -5.34 0.55
CA ASN A 30 5.88 -5.51 -0.31
C ASN A 30 4.71 -4.60 0.08
N GLY A 31 4.52 -4.31 1.38
CA GLY A 31 3.49 -3.41 1.88
C GLY A 31 3.64 -2.00 1.30
N PRO A 32 4.76 -1.28 1.57
CA PRO A 32 4.97 0.05 0.99
C PRO A 32 4.82 0.09 -0.53
N HIS A 33 5.30 -0.92 -1.27
CA HIS A 33 5.11 -1.03 -2.71
C HIS A 33 3.62 -1.04 -3.11
N THR A 34 2.79 -1.75 -2.33
CA THR A 34 1.36 -1.88 -2.64
C THR A 34 0.63 -0.56 -2.55
N VAL A 35 0.92 0.24 -1.51
CA VAL A 35 0.22 1.52 -1.29
C VAL A 35 0.87 2.71 -1.99
N LEU A 36 2.21 2.72 -2.16
CA LEU A 36 2.87 3.80 -2.90
C LEU A 36 2.49 3.82 -4.37
N SER A 37 2.24 2.64 -4.98
CA SER A 37 2.03 2.55 -6.42
C SER A 37 0.77 3.29 -6.89
N PRO A 38 -0.43 3.09 -6.32
CA PRO A 38 -1.62 3.86 -6.71
C PRO A 38 -1.50 5.34 -6.33
N VAL A 39 -0.88 5.67 -5.19
CA VAL A 39 -0.63 7.06 -4.79
C VAL A 39 0.28 7.76 -5.81
N SER A 40 1.38 7.13 -6.20
CA SER A 40 2.29 7.66 -7.20
C SER A 40 1.63 7.81 -8.55
N TYR A 41 0.96 6.76 -9.03
CA TYR A 41 0.30 6.75 -10.32
C TYR A 41 -0.76 7.85 -10.44
N LEU A 42 -1.64 7.98 -9.45
CA LEU A 42 -2.67 9.02 -9.42
C LEU A 42 -2.10 10.44 -9.26
N SER A 43 -0.85 10.55 -8.81
CA SER A 43 -0.10 11.81 -8.74
C SER A 43 0.71 12.13 -10.00
N GLY A 44 0.65 11.29 -11.04
CA GLY A 44 1.39 11.49 -12.29
C GLY A 44 2.84 10.98 -12.25
N VAL A 45 3.20 10.13 -11.28
CA VAL A 45 4.54 9.55 -11.14
C VAL A 45 4.49 8.06 -11.46
N ASP A 46 5.19 7.64 -12.51
CA ASP A 46 5.08 6.30 -13.08
C ASP A 46 6.18 5.32 -12.64
N ILE A 47 7.26 5.81 -12.02
CA ILE A 47 8.44 5.01 -11.66
C ILE A 47 8.66 5.07 -10.16
N VAL A 48 8.92 3.92 -9.52
CA VAL A 48 9.15 3.79 -8.07
C VAL A 48 10.27 4.70 -7.59
N ARG A 49 11.41 4.74 -8.30
CA ARG A 49 12.54 5.61 -7.95
C ARG A 49 12.15 7.09 -7.92
N ASP A 50 11.38 7.53 -8.90
CA ASP A 50 10.93 8.92 -9.00
C ASP A 50 9.93 9.25 -7.89
N ALA A 51 9.08 8.29 -7.53
CA ALA A 51 8.18 8.38 -6.37
C ALA A 51 8.95 8.56 -5.05
N CYS A 52 10.01 7.77 -4.84
CA CYS A 52 10.87 7.89 -3.65
C CYS A 52 11.58 9.24 -3.56
N ASN A 53 11.95 9.81 -4.69
CA ASN A 53 12.62 11.11 -4.76
C ASN A 53 11.65 12.30 -4.84
N HIS A 54 10.35 12.05 -4.97
CA HIS A 54 9.35 13.11 -4.99
C HIS A 54 9.18 13.72 -3.59
N PRO A 55 9.17 15.07 -3.44
CA PRO A 55 9.21 15.72 -2.13
C PRO A 55 8.04 15.40 -1.20
N VAL A 56 6.88 15.05 -1.75
CA VAL A 56 5.67 14.67 -0.99
C VAL A 56 5.56 13.15 -0.88
N ILE A 57 5.64 12.44 -2.02
CA ILE A 57 5.45 10.98 -2.04
C ILE A 57 6.57 10.27 -1.30
N GLY A 58 7.82 10.75 -1.38
CA GLY A 58 8.93 10.18 -0.60
C GLY A 58 8.70 10.22 0.91
N LYS A 59 8.14 11.32 1.42
CA LYS A 59 7.74 11.42 2.84
C LYS A 59 6.60 10.47 3.19
N TYR A 60 5.63 10.32 2.30
CA TYR A 60 4.55 9.36 2.47
C TYR A 60 5.08 7.92 2.55
N ILE A 61 5.99 7.54 1.67
CA ILE A 61 6.62 6.22 1.69
C ILE A 61 7.33 5.99 3.01
N HIS A 62 8.12 6.98 3.47
CA HIS A 62 8.82 6.92 4.75
C HIS A 62 7.83 6.74 5.92
N LYS A 63 6.77 7.55 5.97
CA LYS A 63 5.73 7.45 6.99
C LYS A 63 5.09 6.05 7.03
N VAL A 64 4.64 5.55 5.88
CA VAL A 64 4.04 4.21 5.79
C VAL A 64 5.01 3.13 6.27
N GLN A 65 6.26 3.20 5.84
CA GLN A 65 7.24 2.15 6.12
C GLN A 65 7.73 2.17 7.56
N PHE A 66 8.12 3.34 8.09
CA PHE A 66 8.79 3.46 9.39
C PHE A 66 7.84 3.81 10.54
N ASP A 67 6.87 4.71 10.30
CA ASP A 67 5.99 5.18 11.37
C ASP A 67 4.77 4.26 11.55
N GLU A 68 4.37 3.52 10.50
CA GLU A 68 3.19 2.66 10.54
C GLU A 68 3.56 1.18 10.48
N LEU A 69 4.03 0.65 9.35
CA LEU A 69 4.27 -0.79 9.17
C LEU A 69 5.36 -1.35 10.09
N MET A 70 6.46 -0.65 10.26
CA MET A 70 7.55 -1.08 11.15
C MET A 70 7.07 -1.28 12.59
N GLN A 71 6.10 -0.46 13.04
CA GLN A 71 5.53 -0.53 14.38
C GLN A 71 4.67 -1.78 14.62
N THR A 72 4.37 -2.55 13.58
CA THR A 72 3.54 -3.76 13.67
C THR A 72 4.33 -5.05 13.79
N LEU A 73 5.64 -5.00 13.59
CA LEU A 73 6.54 -6.15 13.64
C LEU A 73 7.11 -6.44 15.03
N ASN A 74 7.52 -7.70 15.25
CA ASN A 74 8.05 -8.21 16.52
C ASN A 74 9.55 -8.57 16.43
N LEU A 75 10.33 -7.79 15.67
CA LEU A 75 11.78 -7.93 15.60
C LEU A 75 12.46 -6.71 16.26
N PRO A 76 13.75 -6.81 16.61
CA PRO A 76 14.51 -5.68 17.15
C PRO A 76 14.42 -4.45 16.23
N MET A 77 14.20 -3.28 16.82
CA MET A 77 13.94 -2.06 16.06
C MET A 77 15.13 -1.65 15.19
N ASP A 78 16.35 -1.88 15.64
CA ASP A 78 17.59 -1.63 14.89
C ASP A 78 17.69 -2.52 13.63
N GLU A 79 17.30 -3.79 13.73
CA GLU A 79 17.23 -4.69 12.57
C GLU A 79 16.15 -4.24 11.58
N LEU A 80 14.99 -3.82 12.09
CA LEU A 80 13.89 -3.34 11.26
C LEU A 80 14.26 -2.05 10.54
N GLN A 81 14.93 -1.12 11.24
CA GLN A 81 15.41 0.14 10.68
C GLN A 81 16.41 -0.11 9.56
N ALA A 82 17.45 -0.91 9.84
CA ALA A 82 18.47 -1.24 8.84
C ALA A 82 17.87 -1.94 7.61
N TYR A 83 16.91 -2.84 7.81
CA TYR A 83 16.21 -3.49 6.70
C TYR A 83 15.36 -2.49 5.91
N GLY A 84 14.60 -1.62 6.58
CA GLY A 84 13.80 -0.59 5.93
C GLY A 84 14.63 0.35 5.07
N GLU A 85 15.78 0.80 5.57
CA GLU A 85 16.75 1.62 4.82
C GLU A 85 17.27 0.89 3.58
N SER A 86 17.63 -0.40 3.72
CA SER A 86 18.07 -1.22 2.58
C SER A 86 16.98 -1.40 1.52
N VAL A 87 15.70 -1.40 1.92
CA VAL A 87 14.55 -1.44 1.00
C VAL A 87 14.44 -0.12 0.23
N LEU A 88 14.57 1.03 0.90
CA LEU A 88 14.55 2.34 0.22
C LEU A 88 15.71 2.47 -0.78
N GLU A 89 16.90 1.96 -0.47
CA GLU A 89 18.01 1.90 -1.42
C GLU A 89 17.65 1.09 -2.67
N ARG A 90 16.95 -0.05 -2.49
CA ARG A 90 16.46 -0.87 -3.62
C ARG A 90 15.40 -0.15 -4.45
N PHE A 91 14.50 0.59 -3.81
CA PHE A 91 13.49 1.40 -4.50
C PHE A 91 14.14 2.51 -5.32
N ASN A 92 15.25 3.06 -4.84
CA ASN A 92 16.03 4.09 -5.50
C ASN A 92 17.08 3.55 -6.50
N ASN A 93 17.04 2.26 -6.85
CA ASN A 93 18.00 1.67 -7.77
C ASN A 93 18.02 2.42 -9.12
N PRO A 94 19.15 3.06 -9.50
CA PRO A 94 19.23 3.88 -10.72
C PRO A 94 19.23 3.05 -12.01
N PHE A 95 19.44 1.74 -11.92
CA PHE A 95 19.54 0.85 -13.07
C PHE A 95 18.20 0.20 -13.46
N VAL A 96 17.13 0.43 -12.69
CA VAL A 96 15.82 -0.19 -12.92
C VAL A 96 14.71 0.87 -12.89
N ASP A 97 14.04 1.04 -14.01
CA ASP A 97 12.82 1.85 -14.11
C ASP A 97 11.60 0.98 -13.77
N HIS A 98 11.42 0.73 -12.47
CA HIS A 98 10.32 -0.11 -11.99
C HIS A 98 9.00 0.63 -12.11
N GLN A 99 8.18 0.24 -13.08
CA GLN A 99 6.88 0.85 -13.35
C GLN A 99 5.88 0.53 -12.23
N VAL A 100 5.26 1.56 -11.66
CA VAL A 100 4.25 1.37 -10.58
C VAL A 100 3.04 0.57 -11.09
N THR A 101 2.70 0.67 -12.36
CA THR A 101 1.60 -0.09 -12.99
C THR A 101 1.83 -1.60 -12.97
N SER A 102 3.07 -2.08 -13.02
CA SER A 102 3.38 -3.50 -12.87
C SER A 102 3.10 -4.03 -11.45
N ILE A 103 3.20 -3.16 -10.46
CA ILE A 103 2.89 -3.47 -9.08
C ILE A 103 1.38 -3.45 -8.82
N MET A 104 0.64 -2.61 -9.55
CA MET A 104 -0.79 -2.36 -9.34
C MET A 104 -1.71 -3.47 -9.88
N LEU A 105 -1.19 -4.48 -10.56
CA LEU A 105 -1.98 -5.65 -10.96
C LEU A 105 -2.51 -6.38 -9.72
N ASN A 106 -3.83 -6.65 -9.68
CA ASN A 106 -4.47 -7.34 -8.56
C ASN A 106 -4.16 -6.66 -7.21
N SER A 107 -4.49 -5.37 -7.08
CA SER A 107 -4.13 -4.56 -5.91
C SER A 107 -4.85 -5.00 -4.64
N PHE A 108 -6.12 -5.38 -4.71
CA PHE A 108 -6.88 -5.78 -3.53
C PHE A 108 -6.34 -7.03 -2.83
N PRO A 109 -6.06 -8.17 -3.52
CA PRO A 109 -5.41 -9.31 -2.89
C PRO A 109 -4.04 -9.00 -2.27
N LYS A 110 -3.30 -8.05 -2.86
CA LYS A 110 -2.02 -7.61 -2.31
C LYS A 110 -2.21 -6.80 -1.03
N TYR A 111 -3.14 -5.84 -1.04
CA TYR A 111 -3.45 -5.06 0.17
C TYR A 111 -3.97 -5.97 1.30
N GLN A 112 -4.86 -6.91 0.98
CA GLN A 112 -5.39 -7.88 1.93
C GLN A 112 -4.28 -8.65 2.66
N THR A 113 -3.26 -9.11 1.93
CA THR A 113 -2.23 -9.99 2.49
C THR A 113 -1.02 -9.26 3.05
N ARG A 114 -0.76 -8.01 2.64
CA ARG A 114 0.47 -7.28 2.96
C ARG A 114 0.26 -6.12 3.93
N ASP A 115 -0.87 -5.41 3.78
CA ASP A 115 -1.11 -4.15 4.47
C ASP A 115 -2.23 -4.25 5.51
N LEU A 116 -3.31 -4.96 5.22
CA LEU A 116 -4.44 -5.10 6.14
C LEU A 116 -4.08 -5.73 7.50
N PRO A 117 -3.20 -6.75 7.59
CA PRO A 117 -2.70 -7.21 8.88
C PRO A 117 -2.00 -6.10 9.69
N GLY A 118 -1.22 -5.26 9.00
CA GLY A 118 -0.57 -4.09 9.57
C GLY A 118 -1.57 -3.06 10.09
N VAL A 119 -2.64 -2.77 9.33
CA VAL A 119 -3.72 -1.86 9.77
C VAL A 119 -4.33 -2.34 11.08
N LYS A 120 -4.67 -3.63 11.17
CA LYS A 120 -5.27 -4.23 12.38
C LYS A 120 -4.32 -4.18 13.58
N THR A 121 -3.08 -4.62 13.38
CA THR A 121 -2.07 -4.63 14.44
C THR A 121 -1.70 -3.22 14.91
N TYR A 122 -1.62 -2.26 14.00
CA TYR A 122 -1.36 -0.86 14.35
C TYR A 122 -2.51 -0.29 15.19
N LEU A 123 -3.75 -0.52 14.79
CA LEU A 123 -4.93 -0.09 15.56
C LEU A 123 -4.94 -0.71 16.96
N GLU A 124 -4.63 -2.00 17.08
CA GLU A 124 -4.53 -2.70 18.38
C GLU A 124 -3.43 -2.10 19.28
N ARG A 125 -2.26 -1.77 18.71
CA ARG A 125 -1.11 -1.28 19.46
C ARG A 125 -1.18 0.20 19.82
N LYS A 126 -1.72 1.04 18.91
CA LYS A 126 -1.70 2.50 19.03
C LYS A 126 -3.06 3.10 19.39
N GLY A 127 -4.16 2.36 19.21
CA GLY A 127 -5.52 2.86 19.46
C GLY A 127 -6.03 3.83 18.38
N GLU A 128 -5.31 3.96 17.27
CA GLU A 128 -5.67 4.81 16.12
C GLU A 128 -5.38 4.09 14.79
N LEU A 129 -6.03 4.54 13.72
CA LEU A 129 -5.79 3.99 12.39
C LEU A 129 -4.51 4.54 11.77
N PRO A 130 -3.71 3.70 11.07
CA PRO A 130 -2.54 4.15 10.32
C PRO A 130 -2.98 4.91 9.07
N LYS A 131 -2.86 6.24 9.13
CA LYS A 131 -3.40 7.15 8.11
C LYS A 131 -2.83 6.91 6.72
N GLY A 132 -1.54 6.61 6.63
CA GLY A 132 -0.86 6.33 5.36
C GLY A 132 -1.36 5.04 4.71
N LEU A 133 -1.52 3.96 5.48
CA LEU A 133 -2.05 2.70 4.97
C LEU A 133 -3.51 2.83 4.52
N VAL A 134 -4.35 3.55 5.30
CA VAL A 134 -5.74 3.78 4.92
C VAL A 134 -5.84 4.69 3.69
N LEU A 135 -4.98 5.70 3.57
CA LEU A 135 -4.90 6.50 2.34
C LEU A 135 -4.49 5.64 1.13
N GLY A 136 -3.56 4.69 1.32
CA GLY A 136 -3.19 3.72 0.29
C GLY A 136 -4.39 2.89 -0.18
N LEU A 137 -5.27 2.46 0.74
CA LEU A 137 -6.52 1.77 0.39
C LEU A 137 -7.46 2.68 -0.41
N ALA A 138 -7.65 3.93 0.02
CA ALA A 138 -8.47 4.89 -0.71
C ALA A 138 -7.90 5.19 -2.11
N ALA A 139 -6.58 5.21 -2.26
CA ALA A 139 -5.91 5.34 -3.55
C ALA A 139 -6.15 4.13 -4.46
N ILE A 140 -6.10 2.90 -3.91
CA ILE A 140 -6.48 1.69 -4.65
C ILE A 140 -7.93 1.80 -5.13
N ILE A 141 -8.87 2.09 -4.25
CA ILE A 141 -10.30 2.24 -4.59
C ILE A 141 -10.50 3.30 -5.69
N THR A 142 -9.79 4.44 -5.57
CA THR A 142 -9.82 5.51 -6.59
C THR A 142 -9.26 5.05 -7.92
N TYR A 143 -8.15 4.30 -7.94
CA TYR A 143 -7.58 3.75 -9.16
C TYR A 143 -8.56 2.88 -9.93
N TYR A 144 -9.36 2.07 -9.23
CA TYR A 144 -10.38 1.21 -9.85
C TYR A 144 -11.61 1.97 -10.37
N LYS A 145 -11.73 3.26 -10.08
CA LYS A 145 -12.72 4.12 -10.76
C LYS A 145 -12.45 4.22 -12.27
N GLY A 146 -11.20 4.06 -12.67
CA GLY A 146 -10.79 4.26 -14.06
C GLY A 146 -10.83 5.74 -14.47
N GLY A 147 -10.99 5.98 -15.78
CA GLY A 147 -11.02 7.33 -16.33
C GLY A 147 -9.66 7.81 -16.80
N THR A 148 -9.32 9.07 -16.51
CA THR A 148 -8.11 9.72 -17.03
C THR A 148 -7.42 10.50 -15.92
N ARG A 149 -6.10 10.41 -15.82
CA ARG A 149 -5.26 11.24 -14.94
C ARG A 149 -5.25 12.69 -15.41
N ALA A 150 -4.77 13.59 -14.56
CA ALA A 150 -4.65 15.02 -14.86
C ALA A 150 -3.72 15.31 -16.07
N ASP A 151 -2.73 14.45 -16.32
CA ASP A 151 -1.81 14.54 -17.47
C ASP A 151 -2.36 13.92 -18.77
N GLY A 152 -3.59 13.44 -18.76
CA GLY A 152 -4.26 12.81 -19.90
C GLY A 152 -4.01 11.31 -20.05
N ALA A 153 -3.20 10.68 -19.19
CA ALA A 153 -2.95 9.25 -19.24
C ALA A 153 -4.20 8.45 -18.80
N PRO A 154 -4.59 7.37 -19.51
CA PRO A 154 -5.75 6.57 -19.16
C PRO A 154 -5.49 5.74 -17.91
N ILE A 155 -6.45 5.70 -16.98
CA ILE A 155 -6.44 4.83 -15.83
C ILE A 155 -7.14 3.53 -16.20
N GLN A 156 -6.38 2.44 -16.30
CA GLN A 156 -6.87 1.13 -16.75
C GLN A 156 -6.51 0.05 -15.71
N PRO A 157 -7.33 -0.11 -14.66
CA PRO A 157 -7.11 -1.16 -13.67
C PRO A 157 -7.24 -2.55 -14.30
N LYS A 158 -6.48 -3.50 -13.75
CA LYS A 158 -6.53 -4.91 -14.15
C LYS A 158 -6.59 -5.80 -12.91
N ASP A 159 -7.70 -6.50 -12.76
CA ASP A 159 -7.96 -7.42 -11.66
C ASP A 159 -8.98 -8.49 -12.11
N ASP A 160 -9.42 -9.35 -11.18
CA ASP A 160 -10.52 -10.28 -11.40
C ASP A 160 -11.77 -9.50 -11.89
N GLN A 161 -12.46 -10.07 -12.88
CA GLN A 161 -13.61 -9.41 -13.51
C GLN A 161 -14.72 -9.08 -12.49
N LYS A 162 -14.94 -9.93 -11.50
CA LYS A 162 -15.95 -9.69 -10.47
C LYS A 162 -15.61 -8.49 -9.58
N ILE A 163 -14.31 -8.28 -9.30
CA ILE A 163 -13.85 -7.09 -8.57
C ILE A 163 -14.07 -5.84 -9.44
N MET A 164 -13.74 -5.93 -10.73
CA MET A 164 -13.95 -4.83 -11.68
C MET A 164 -15.42 -4.45 -11.81
N ASP A 165 -16.31 -5.45 -11.90
CA ASP A 165 -17.76 -5.24 -12.00
C ASP A 165 -18.30 -4.58 -10.72
N LEU A 166 -17.90 -5.08 -9.55
CA LEU A 166 -18.29 -4.50 -8.25
C LEU A 166 -17.89 -3.02 -8.17
N LEU A 167 -16.63 -2.69 -8.47
CA LEU A 167 -16.14 -1.31 -8.39
C LEU A 167 -16.87 -0.40 -9.42
N THR A 168 -17.17 -0.93 -10.60
CA THR A 168 -17.93 -0.21 -11.63
C THR A 168 -19.34 0.13 -11.13
N GLU A 169 -20.05 -0.82 -10.55
CA GLU A 169 -21.38 -0.62 -9.97
C GLU A 169 -21.36 0.38 -8.81
N LEU A 170 -20.41 0.24 -7.90
CA LEU A 170 -20.27 1.14 -6.75
C LEU A 170 -19.97 2.58 -7.18
N TRP A 171 -19.03 2.78 -8.09
CA TRP A 171 -18.70 4.11 -8.58
C TRP A 171 -19.82 4.75 -9.44
N ALA A 172 -20.67 3.95 -10.09
CA ALA A 172 -21.83 4.44 -10.81
C ALA A 172 -22.87 5.11 -9.88
N THR A 173 -22.84 4.84 -8.57
CA THR A 173 -23.70 5.50 -7.58
C THR A 173 -23.40 6.99 -7.40
N GLY A 174 -22.18 7.43 -7.72
CA GLY A 174 -21.71 8.79 -7.48
C GLY A 174 -21.53 9.17 -6.00
N ASP A 175 -21.62 8.21 -5.08
CA ASP A 175 -21.61 8.40 -3.62
C ASP A 175 -20.40 7.68 -3.03
N THR A 176 -19.43 8.45 -2.55
CA THR A 176 -18.16 7.94 -1.97
C THR A 176 -18.39 7.06 -0.75
N ARG A 177 -19.43 7.35 0.06
CA ARG A 177 -19.77 6.52 1.21
C ARG A 177 -20.26 5.15 0.77
N LYS A 178 -21.12 5.07 -0.24
CA LYS A 178 -21.55 3.78 -0.80
C LYS A 178 -20.40 3.01 -1.41
N VAL A 179 -19.48 3.70 -2.06
CA VAL A 179 -18.25 3.07 -2.59
C VAL A 179 -17.42 2.48 -1.46
N ALA A 180 -17.12 3.24 -0.41
CA ALA A 180 -16.33 2.77 0.72
C ALA A 180 -17.02 1.59 1.43
N GLU A 181 -18.29 1.75 1.82
CA GLU A 181 -19.06 0.72 2.51
C GLU A 181 -19.18 -0.56 1.68
N GLY A 182 -19.45 -0.45 0.37
CA GLY A 182 -19.57 -1.60 -0.52
C GLY A 182 -18.26 -2.35 -0.73
N VAL A 183 -17.15 -1.63 -0.90
CA VAL A 183 -15.81 -2.25 -1.01
C VAL A 183 -15.43 -2.92 0.31
N LEU A 184 -15.61 -2.26 1.44
CA LEU A 184 -15.25 -2.80 2.76
C LEU A 184 -16.13 -3.97 3.19
N ALA A 185 -17.37 -4.07 2.70
CA ALA A 185 -18.29 -5.18 2.96
C ALA A 185 -18.03 -6.41 2.05
N ALA A 186 -17.19 -6.31 1.03
CA ALA A 186 -16.97 -7.37 0.04
C ALA A 186 -16.07 -8.52 0.58
N ASP A 187 -16.51 -9.15 1.68
CA ASP A 187 -15.75 -10.17 2.40
C ASP A 187 -15.47 -11.42 1.55
N GLU A 188 -16.48 -12.02 0.92
CA GLU A 188 -16.31 -13.22 0.10
C GLU A 188 -15.44 -12.99 -1.14
N LEU A 189 -15.50 -11.80 -1.72
CA LEU A 189 -14.81 -11.47 -2.98
C LEU A 189 -13.40 -10.93 -2.75
N ILE A 190 -13.24 -9.99 -1.80
CA ILE A 190 -12.01 -9.23 -1.59
C ILE A 190 -11.32 -9.64 -0.29
N TRP A 191 -12.02 -9.60 0.84
CA TRP A 191 -11.40 -9.66 2.17
C TRP A 191 -11.36 -11.05 2.78
N LYS A 192 -12.14 -12.01 2.26
CA LYS A 192 -12.13 -13.43 2.66
C LYS A 192 -12.18 -13.61 4.18
N GLU A 193 -11.15 -14.24 4.75
CA GLU A 193 -11.04 -14.51 6.19
C GLU A 193 -11.03 -13.26 7.09
N HIS A 194 -10.79 -12.10 6.51
CA HIS A 194 -10.82 -10.85 7.28
C HIS A 194 -12.23 -10.33 7.57
N GLY A 195 -13.25 -10.84 6.84
CA GLY A 195 -14.65 -10.48 6.99
C GLY A 195 -14.97 -9.04 6.58
N ASP A 196 -16.12 -8.56 6.99
CA ASP A 196 -16.59 -7.20 6.71
C ASP A 196 -15.74 -6.15 7.46
N LEU A 197 -14.97 -5.38 6.71
CA LEU A 197 -14.06 -4.35 7.26
C LEU A 197 -14.78 -3.10 7.76
N ASN A 198 -16.07 -2.90 7.47
CA ASN A 198 -16.86 -1.81 8.08
C ASN A 198 -16.94 -1.95 9.60
N LYS A 199 -16.68 -3.14 10.14
CA LYS A 199 -16.64 -3.40 11.58
C LYS A 199 -15.37 -2.86 12.26
N ILE A 200 -14.34 -2.46 11.51
CA ILE A 200 -13.14 -1.84 12.07
C ILE A 200 -13.48 -0.38 12.44
N PRO A 201 -13.35 0.01 13.73
CA PRO A 201 -13.77 1.33 14.19
C PRO A 201 -13.09 2.46 13.40
N GLY A 202 -13.90 3.36 12.83
CA GLY A 202 -13.43 4.55 12.11
C GLY A 202 -12.88 4.31 10.70
N LEU A 203 -12.70 3.04 10.27
CA LEU A 203 -12.07 2.76 8.97
C LEU A 203 -12.92 3.29 7.81
N THR A 204 -14.22 3.03 7.82
CA THR A 204 -15.15 3.48 6.77
C THR A 204 -15.13 5.00 6.65
N ASP A 205 -15.24 5.72 7.77
CA ASP A 205 -15.28 7.17 7.77
C ASP A 205 -13.97 7.78 7.25
N LEU A 206 -12.82 7.20 7.64
CA LEU A 206 -11.51 7.66 7.17
C LEU A 206 -11.30 7.38 5.68
N VAL A 207 -11.77 6.22 5.17
CA VAL A 207 -11.74 5.91 3.73
C VAL A 207 -12.60 6.91 2.96
N VAL A 208 -13.82 7.22 3.44
CA VAL A 208 -14.70 8.22 2.81
C VAL A 208 -14.04 9.59 2.77
N GLU A 209 -13.47 10.05 3.90
CA GLU A 209 -12.74 11.31 3.98
C GLU A 209 -11.65 11.40 2.91
N TYR A 210 -10.87 10.33 2.74
CA TYR A 210 -9.80 10.33 1.74
C TYR A 210 -10.33 10.23 0.31
N LEU A 211 -11.38 9.47 0.05
CA LEU A 211 -12.01 9.44 -1.28
C LEU A 211 -12.53 10.83 -1.68
N ASP A 212 -13.19 11.54 -0.76
CA ASP A 212 -13.69 12.90 -0.99
C ASP A 212 -12.53 13.90 -1.20
N SER A 213 -11.49 13.78 -0.39
CA SER A 213 -10.31 14.64 -0.52
C SER A 213 -9.58 14.41 -1.87
N ILE A 214 -9.39 13.16 -2.27
CA ILE A 214 -8.77 12.82 -3.57
C ILE A 214 -9.59 13.37 -4.72
N GLN A 215 -10.92 13.25 -4.67
CA GLN A 215 -11.79 13.77 -5.74
C GLN A 215 -11.82 15.29 -5.81
N SER A 216 -11.78 15.98 -4.66
CA SER A 216 -11.93 17.44 -4.60
C SER A 216 -10.60 18.20 -4.71
N LYS A 217 -9.52 17.67 -4.12
CA LYS A 217 -8.21 18.34 -3.99
C LYS A 217 -7.10 17.66 -4.81
N GLY A 218 -7.33 16.41 -5.24
CA GLY A 218 -6.33 15.57 -5.88
C GLY A 218 -5.46 14.78 -4.91
N MET A 219 -4.72 13.81 -5.46
CA MET A 219 -3.95 12.85 -4.66
C MET A 219 -2.82 13.52 -3.85
N LEU A 220 -2.01 14.37 -4.47
CA LEU A 220 -0.87 15.00 -3.78
C LEU A 220 -1.32 15.85 -2.58
N ALA A 221 -2.35 16.68 -2.74
CA ALA A 221 -2.86 17.50 -1.65
C ALA A 221 -3.44 16.65 -0.50
N THR A 222 -4.03 15.49 -0.83
CA THR A 222 -4.51 14.55 0.18
C THR A 222 -3.34 13.90 0.93
N VAL A 223 -2.27 13.52 0.24
CA VAL A 223 -1.04 13.02 0.87
C VAL A 223 -0.46 14.08 1.80
N GLU A 224 -0.33 15.33 1.37
CA GLU A 224 0.19 16.43 2.20
C GLU A 224 -0.60 16.63 3.50
N SER A 225 -1.91 16.38 3.47
CA SER A 225 -2.77 16.57 4.66
C SER A 225 -2.52 15.57 5.78
N ILE A 226 -1.79 14.49 5.53
CA ILE A 226 -1.49 13.45 6.53
C ILE A 226 -0.02 13.41 6.96
N LEU A 227 0.84 14.24 6.33
CA LEU A 227 2.26 14.36 6.66
C LEU A 227 2.50 15.37 7.76
#